data_6175aec4097da8624964076077c5f5ac
#
_entry.id   6175aec4097da8624964076077c5f5ac
#
_cell.length_a   1.000
_cell.length_b   1.000
_cell.length_c   1.000
_cell.angle_alpha   90.00
_cell.angle_beta   90.00
_cell.angle_gamma   90.00
#
_symmetry.space_group_name_H-M   'P 1'
#
loop_
_entity.id
_entity.type
_entity.pdbx_description
1 polymer ?
#
loop_
_entity_poly.entity_id
_entity_poly.type
_entity_poly.pdbx_seq_one_letter_code
_entity_poly.pdbx_strand_id
1 'polypeptide(L)'
;MTFSVWVAIAAVIGTIYGLIKRYETRLVLLLAGLAMCVLSMDPMEAFLQFDKSMTNKALIISICSSMGFAACVTMTKCDLHLVSLLTKPLNKLGILLLPCCMLVTGVASLAIGSLAGLCAAIGPTLVALMIRAGFRPAIAAAAIISSTLPNYWSPGSTDNILVAQIANIAVMDQINYISGKILLLFVFCVIALTVICFLFGDYKKNGTFQEAGTTKAGELNRPLPELPANPNILKAFAPLLPVVLLFVISLWFPQIKMSVATAMLIGFIYVIFVTRSNPAELVKKFFDGMGSGYGNIIGLIIAAGVFAAGLRSCGVVAGFIEYLKDSSEIAKLGGSFGPYVLGVMTGSGNAAAFAFCESVVPHAADFGMKIQDLGFLTCLSATLGRVSSPLAAGVILIAGIAGTSPIEVIKRSALVSLGAIVLTIFLM
;
A
#
# COMPACT_ATOMS: atom_id res chain seq x y z
N MET A 1 10.49 32.33 -15.40
CA MET A 1 9.41 31.33 -15.30
C MET A 1 8.37 31.61 -16.36
N THR A 2 8.09 30.64 -17.20
CA THR A 2 7.08 30.76 -18.28
C THR A 2 5.67 30.74 -17.68
N PHE A 3 4.67 31.31 -18.36
CA PHE A 3 3.25 31.28 -17.94
C PHE A 3 2.78 29.86 -17.61
N SER A 4 3.21 28.86 -18.38
CA SER A 4 2.88 27.46 -18.20
C SER A 4 3.32 26.91 -16.83
N VAL A 5 4.45 27.36 -16.27
CA VAL A 5 4.93 26.94 -14.95
C VAL A 5 4.02 27.46 -13.83
N TRP A 6 3.51 28.70 -13.95
CA TRP A 6 2.54 29.24 -12.99
C TRP A 6 1.22 28.50 -13.03
N VAL A 7 0.77 28.11 -14.23
CA VAL A 7 -0.42 27.27 -14.41
C VAL A 7 -0.23 25.92 -13.70
N ALA A 8 0.92 25.28 -13.85
CA ALA A 8 1.19 24.01 -13.20
C ALA A 8 1.23 24.13 -11.66
N ILE A 9 1.87 25.20 -11.13
CA ILE A 9 1.89 25.44 -9.68
C ILE A 9 0.46 25.61 -9.16
N ALA A 10 -0.35 26.40 -9.82
CA ALA A 10 -1.76 26.61 -9.44
C ALA A 10 -2.57 25.30 -9.52
N ALA A 11 -2.37 24.49 -10.57
CA ALA A 11 -3.02 23.21 -10.75
C ALA A 11 -2.60 22.21 -9.66
N VAL A 12 -1.31 22.15 -9.29
CA VAL A 12 -0.82 21.29 -8.19
C VAL A 12 -1.43 21.71 -6.86
N ILE A 13 -1.45 23.01 -6.55
CA ILE A 13 -2.09 23.54 -5.34
C ILE A 13 -3.58 23.20 -5.31
N GLY A 14 -4.28 23.41 -6.43
CA GLY A 14 -5.70 23.05 -6.61
C GLY A 14 -5.94 21.56 -6.42
N THR A 15 -5.05 20.72 -6.96
CA THR A 15 -5.10 19.25 -6.77
C THR A 15 -4.96 18.89 -5.31
N ILE A 16 -3.95 19.41 -4.62
CA ILE A 16 -3.73 19.18 -3.19
C ILE A 16 -4.97 19.62 -2.39
N TYR A 17 -5.49 20.81 -2.66
CA TYR A 17 -6.71 21.32 -2.02
C TYR A 17 -7.92 20.40 -2.25
N GLY A 18 -8.16 19.95 -3.50
CA GLY A 18 -9.24 19.04 -3.85
C GLY A 18 -9.12 17.70 -3.10
N LEU A 19 -7.91 17.13 -3.02
CA LEU A 19 -7.65 15.89 -2.30
C LEU A 19 -7.84 16.03 -0.78
N ILE A 20 -7.44 17.15 -0.19
CA ILE A 20 -7.67 17.45 1.25
C ILE A 20 -9.19 17.55 1.53
N LYS A 21 -9.94 18.17 0.61
CA LYS A 21 -11.42 18.27 0.70
C LYS A 21 -12.12 16.94 0.43
N ARG A 22 -11.38 15.85 0.16
CA ARG A 22 -11.89 14.51 -0.11
C ARG A 22 -12.78 14.42 -1.36
N TYR A 23 -12.54 15.27 -2.37
CA TYR A 23 -13.14 15.06 -3.68
C TYR A 23 -12.61 13.75 -4.28
N GLU A 24 -13.37 13.19 -5.21
CA GLU A 24 -12.99 11.94 -5.86
C GLU A 24 -11.63 12.09 -6.56
N THR A 25 -10.65 11.25 -6.17
CA THR A 25 -9.23 11.42 -6.55
C THR A 25 -9.02 11.39 -8.05
N ARG A 26 -9.70 10.49 -8.76
CA ARG A 26 -9.61 10.36 -10.24
C ARG A 26 -10.11 11.62 -10.92
N LEU A 27 -11.24 12.18 -10.43
CA LEU A 27 -11.80 13.42 -10.95
C LEU A 27 -10.82 14.59 -10.80
N VAL A 28 -10.25 14.74 -9.60
CA VAL A 28 -9.29 15.84 -9.31
C VAL A 28 -8.06 15.74 -10.20
N LEU A 29 -7.46 14.55 -10.34
CA LEU A 29 -6.27 14.35 -11.16
C LEU A 29 -6.57 14.53 -12.66
N LEU A 30 -7.69 14.00 -13.17
CA LEU A 30 -8.09 14.15 -14.57
C LEU A 30 -8.34 15.63 -14.92
N LEU A 31 -9.12 16.35 -14.10
CA LEU A 31 -9.43 17.75 -14.37
C LEU A 31 -8.18 18.63 -14.30
N ALA A 32 -7.32 18.41 -13.32
CA ALA A 32 -6.07 19.18 -13.22
C ALA A 32 -5.13 18.90 -14.39
N GLY A 33 -4.99 17.62 -14.80
CA GLY A 33 -4.17 17.24 -15.95
C GLY A 33 -4.70 17.82 -17.25
N LEU A 34 -6.00 17.68 -17.52
CA LEU A 34 -6.65 18.28 -18.70
C LEU A 34 -6.51 19.80 -18.72
N ALA A 35 -6.75 20.47 -17.59
CA ALA A 35 -6.62 21.93 -17.50
C ALA A 35 -5.18 22.38 -17.83
N MET A 36 -4.17 21.68 -17.31
CA MET A 36 -2.77 21.97 -17.63
C MET A 36 -2.46 21.78 -19.11
N CYS A 37 -2.89 20.68 -19.73
CA CYS A 37 -2.67 20.43 -21.16
C CYS A 37 -3.37 21.47 -22.04
N VAL A 38 -4.62 21.84 -21.72
CA VAL A 38 -5.37 22.86 -22.47
C VAL A 38 -4.70 24.24 -22.38
N LEU A 39 -4.31 24.64 -21.14
CA LEU A 39 -3.66 25.93 -20.91
C LEU A 39 -2.23 26.00 -21.48
N SER A 40 -1.59 24.86 -21.69
CA SER A 40 -0.29 24.73 -22.37
C SER A 40 -0.43 24.59 -23.89
N MET A 41 -1.64 24.72 -24.43
CA MET A 41 -1.96 24.62 -25.88
C MET A 41 -1.66 23.24 -26.48
N ASP A 42 -1.64 22.19 -25.66
CA ASP A 42 -1.44 20.81 -26.10
C ASP A 42 -2.47 19.84 -25.47
N PRO A 43 -3.78 20.01 -25.79
CA PRO A 43 -4.84 19.16 -25.22
C PRO A 43 -4.75 17.70 -25.68
N MET A 44 -4.14 17.44 -26.86
CA MET A 44 -4.05 16.08 -27.40
C MET A 44 -3.17 15.17 -26.56
N GLU A 45 -2.14 15.70 -25.90
CA GLU A 45 -1.27 14.91 -25.01
C GLU A 45 -2.06 14.25 -23.86
N ALA A 46 -3.08 14.94 -23.33
CA ALA A 46 -3.95 14.37 -22.29
C ALA A 46 -4.75 13.16 -22.80
N PHE A 47 -5.32 13.26 -24.01
CA PHE A 47 -6.10 12.18 -24.60
C PHE A 47 -5.23 10.99 -25.00
N LEU A 48 -4.07 11.24 -25.62
CA LEU A 48 -3.11 10.19 -25.98
C LEU A 48 -2.59 9.46 -24.74
N GLN A 49 -2.30 10.18 -23.66
CA GLN A 49 -1.89 9.55 -22.40
C GLN A 49 -3.01 8.74 -21.75
N PHE A 50 -4.27 9.24 -21.84
CA PHE A 50 -5.45 8.51 -21.36
C PHE A 50 -5.56 7.16 -22.08
N ASP A 51 -5.55 7.16 -23.41
CA ASP A 51 -5.64 5.95 -24.24
C ASP A 51 -4.50 4.97 -23.98
N LYS A 52 -3.27 5.49 -23.88
CA LYS A 52 -2.08 4.70 -23.55
C LYS A 52 -2.17 4.02 -22.18
N SER A 53 -2.62 4.77 -21.18
CA SER A 53 -2.77 4.23 -19.81
C SER A 53 -3.92 3.23 -19.74
N MET A 54 -5.03 3.47 -20.44
CA MET A 54 -6.22 2.62 -20.48
C MET A 54 -5.92 1.24 -21.09
N THR A 55 -5.01 1.16 -22.06
CA THR A 55 -4.67 -0.05 -22.80
C THR A 55 -3.38 -0.74 -22.33
N ASN A 56 -2.85 -0.36 -21.17
CA ASN A 56 -1.61 -0.92 -20.65
C ASN A 56 -1.75 -2.40 -20.28
N LYS A 57 -1.32 -3.27 -21.18
CA LYS A 57 -1.47 -4.73 -21.07
C LYS A 57 -0.87 -5.29 -19.77
N ALA A 58 0.31 -4.83 -19.37
CA ALA A 58 1.01 -5.36 -18.19
C ALA A 58 0.25 -5.05 -16.90
N LEU A 59 -0.23 -3.81 -16.74
CA LEU A 59 -1.02 -3.39 -15.59
C LEU A 59 -2.37 -4.11 -15.54
N ILE A 60 -3.08 -4.19 -16.66
CA ILE A 60 -4.40 -4.84 -16.74
C ILE A 60 -4.29 -6.30 -16.32
N ILE A 61 -3.36 -7.06 -16.93
CA ILE A 61 -3.20 -8.49 -16.66
C ILE A 61 -2.88 -8.70 -15.17
N SER A 62 -1.91 -7.97 -14.61
CA SER A 62 -1.45 -8.22 -13.24
C SER A 62 -2.43 -7.72 -12.19
N ILE A 63 -2.95 -6.49 -12.33
CA ILE A 63 -3.84 -5.88 -11.33
C ILE A 63 -5.21 -6.56 -11.33
N CYS A 64 -5.82 -6.74 -12.52
CA CYS A 64 -7.14 -7.34 -12.59
C CYS A 64 -7.14 -8.78 -12.08
N SER A 65 -6.16 -9.61 -12.47
CA SER A 65 -6.09 -10.99 -11.98
C SER A 65 -5.89 -11.07 -10.46
N SER A 66 -5.04 -10.21 -9.90
CA SER A 66 -4.81 -10.15 -8.45
C SER A 66 -6.05 -9.73 -7.69
N MET A 67 -6.79 -8.73 -8.18
CA MET A 67 -8.03 -8.28 -7.57
C MET A 67 -9.17 -9.29 -7.71
N GLY A 68 -9.23 -10.00 -8.83
CA GLY A 68 -10.16 -11.12 -9.03
C GLY A 68 -9.93 -12.23 -8.03
N PHE A 69 -8.67 -12.65 -7.87
CA PHE A 69 -8.29 -13.67 -6.88
C PHE A 69 -8.59 -13.21 -5.43
N ALA A 70 -8.21 -11.97 -5.07
CA ALA A 70 -8.47 -11.41 -3.74
C ALA A 70 -9.97 -11.38 -3.41
N ALA A 71 -10.84 -11.06 -4.39
CA ALA A 71 -12.29 -11.09 -4.21
C ALA A 71 -12.82 -12.50 -3.88
N CYS A 72 -12.25 -13.55 -4.51
CA CYS A 72 -12.60 -14.94 -4.21
C CYS A 72 -12.11 -15.39 -2.83
N VAL A 73 -10.89 -15.02 -2.45
CA VAL A 73 -10.32 -15.29 -1.11
C VAL A 73 -11.19 -14.68 -0.01
N THR A 74 -11.60 -13.42 -0.19
CA THR A 74 -12.49 -12.72 0.78
C THR A 74 -13.90 -13.35 0.83
N MET A 75 -14.48 -13.67 -0.33
CA MET A 75 -15.81 -14.32 -0.41
C MET A 75 -15.81 -15.66 0.33
N THR A 76 -14.76 -16.44 0.18
CA THR A 76 -14.63 -17.79 0.80
C THR A 76 -14.09 -17.75 2.23
N LYS A 77 -13.78 -16.56 2.76
CA LYS A 77 -13.20 -16.34 4.09
C LYS A 77 -11.87 -17.08 4.32
N CYS A 78 -11.13 -17.41 3.25
CA CYS A 78 -9.83 -18.06 3.36
C CYS A 78 -8.80 -17.19 4.07
N ASP A 79 -8.85 -15.86 3.88
CA ASP A 79 -8.08 -14.85 4.61
C ASP A 79 -8.31 -14.92 6.13
N LEU A 80 -9.56 -15.09 6.58
CA LEU A 80 -9.89 -15.22 8.00
C LEU A 80 -9.35 -16.51 8.61
N HIS A 81 -9.29 -17.61 7.85
CA HIS A 81 -8.65 -18.85 8.28
C HIS A 81 -7.14 -18.65 8.48
N LEU A 82 -6.46 -17.94 7.57
CA LEU A 82 -5.05 -17.58 7.71
C LEU A 82 -4.82 -16.73 8.97
N VAL A 83 -5.61 -15.68 9.15
CA VAL A 83 -5.52 -14.81 10.33
C VAL A 83 -5.74 -15.59 11.62
N SER A 84 -6.79 -16.43 11.69
CA SER A 84 -7.05 -17.27 12.87
C SER A 84 -5.89 -18.23 13.18
N LEU A 85 -5.27 -18.83 12.15
CA LEU A 85 -4.12 -19.73 12.33
C LEU A 85 -2.92 -19.00 12.92
N LEU A 86 -2.63 -17.80 12.41
CA LEU A 86 -1.47 -17.00 12.83
C LEU A 86 -1.63 -16.38 14.23
N THR A 87 -2.85 -16.12 14.68
CA THR A 87 -3.10 -15.43 15.97
C THR A 87 -3.18 -16.38 17.16
N LYS A 88 -3.52 -17.66 16.96
CA LYS A 88 -3.67 -18.64 18.06
C LYS A 88 -2.47 -18.80 19.00
N PRO A 89 -1.20 -18.86 18.53
CA PRO A 89 -0.04 -19.10 19.40
C PRO A 89 0.38 -17.90 20.28
N LEU A 90 -0.22 -16.70 20.08
CA LEU A 90 0.30 -15.46 20.65
C LEU A 90 -0.07 -15.19 22.14
N ASN A 91 -0.96 -15.99 22.74
CA ASN A 91 -1.63 -15.67 24.02
C ASN A 91 -0.74 -15.59 25.27
N LYS A 92 0.58 -15.89 25.20
CA LYS A 92 1.44 -16.02 26.41
C LYS A 92 2.78 -15.27 26.33
N LEU A 93 2.96 -14.33 25.38
CA LEU A 93 4.29 -13.80 25.04
C LEU A 93 4.72 -12.55 25.81
N GLY A 94 3.88 -11.96 26.69
CA GLY A 94 4.23 -10.74 27.44
C GLY A 94 4.66 -9.60 26.50
N ILE A 95 5.82 -8.98 26.75
CA ILE A 95 6.32 -7.87 25.94
C ILE A 95 6.71 -8.26 24.50
N LEU A 96 7.13 -9.52 24.28
CA LEU A 96 7.42 -10.05 22.96
C LEU A 96 6.16 -10.16 22.08
N LEU A 97 4.98 -9.96 22.66
CA LEU A 97 3.74 -9.93 21.91
C LEU A 97 3.72 -8.82 20.85
N LEU A 98 4.31 -7.64 21.12
CA LEU A 98 4.37 -6.54 20.14
C LEU A 98 5.10 -6.94 18.84
N PRO A 99 6.38 -7.36 18.87
CA PRO A 99 7.07 -7.81 17.66
C PRO A 99 6.39 -9.03 17.02
N CYS A 100 5.85 -9.97 17.79
CA CYS A 100 5.14 -11.11 17.23
C CYS A 100 3.83 -10.70 16.52
N CYS A 101 3.06 -9.76 17.06
CA CYS A 101 1.89 -9.21 16.39
C CYS A 101 2.26 -8.49 15.10
N MET A 102 3.39 -7.77 15.07
CA MET A 102 3.91 -7.14 13.86
C MET A 102 4.29 -8.16 12.79
N LEU A 103 4.96 -9.26 13.17
CA LEU A 103 5.28 -10.36 12.25
C LEU A 103 4.01 -11.00 11.66
N VAL A 104 3.03 -11.30 12.51
CA VAL A 104 1.74 -11.87 12.09
C VAL A 104 1.02 -10.94 11.12
N THR A 105 1.00 -9.65 11.44
CA THR A 105 0.41 -8.63 10.57
C THR A 105 1.15 -8.56 9.22
N GLY A 106 2.48 -8.62 9.25
CA GLY A 106 3.32 -8.64 8.05
C GLY A 106 2.98 -9.83 7.14
N VAL A 107 2.87 -11.04 7.69
CA VAL A 107 2.47 -12.22 6.92
C VAL A 107 1.04 -12.09 6.39
N ALA A 108 0.10 -11.60 7.20
CA ALA A 108 -1.27 -11.38 6.77
C ALA A 108 -1.37 -10.32 5.64
N SER A 109 -0.47 -9.33 5.62
CA SER A 109 -0.43 -8.30 4.58
C SER A 109 -0.05 -8.83 3.19
N LEU A 110 0.64 -9.97 3.10
CA LEU A 110 0.90 -10.65 1.82
C LEU A 110 -0.39 -11.10 1.14
N ALA A 111 -1.38 -11.48 1.94
CA ALA A 111 -2.67 -11.98 1.47
C ALA A 111 -3.72 -10.86 1.34
N ILE A 112 -3.64 -9.85 2.21
CA ILE A 112 -4.62 -8.77 2.31
C ILE A 112 -3.93 -7.45 1.96
N GLY A 113 -3.88 -7.11 0.66
CA GLY A 113 -3.21 -5.91 0.15
C GLY A 113 -3.87 -4.57 0.54
N SER A 114 -5.11 -4.58 1.04
CA SER A 114 -5.81 -3.38 1.49
C SER A 114 -5.54 -3.10 2.97
N LEU A 115 -5.02 -1.91 3.31
CA LEU A 115 -4.80 -1.50 4.71
C LEU A 115 -6.08 -1.57 5.54
N ALA A 116 -7.20 -1.06 5.01
CA ALA A 116 -8.48 -1.10 5.72
C ALA A 116 -8.99 -2.55 5.89
N GLY A 117 -8.86 -3.38 4.85
CA GLY A 117 -9.20 -4.80 4.91
C GLY A 117 -8.35 -5.56 5.93
N LEU A 118 -7.04 -5.30 5.95
CA LEU A 118 -6.12 -5.88 6.93
C LEU A 118 -6.51 -5.47 8.36
N CYS A 119 -6.74 -4.18 8.61
CA CYS A 119 -7.17 -3.67 9.91
C CYS A 119 -8.52 -4.29 10.35
N ALA A 120 -9.47 -4.47 9.44
CA ALA A 120 -10.76 -5.10 9.75
C ALA A 120 -10.60 -6.58 10.11
N ALA A 121 -9.74 -7.32 9.39
CA ALA A 121 -9.57 -8.75 9.56
C ALA A 121 -8.81 -9.12 10.85
N ILE A 122 -7.71 -8.45 11.14
CA ILE A 122 -6.82 -8.81 12.26
C ILE A 122 -6.93 -7.86 13.45
N GLY A 123 -7.36 -6.61 13.22
CA GLY A 123 -7.44 -5.58 14.25
C GLY A 123 -8.19 -6.00 15.50
N PRO A 124 -9.45 -6.48 15.40
CA PRO A 124 -10.24 -6.87 16.56
C PRO A 124 -9.53 -7.90 17.46
N THR A 125 -8.84 -8.84 16.84
CA THR A 125 -8.16 -9.93 17.58
C THR A 125 -6.83 -9.46 18.17
N LEU A 126 -5.93 -8.89 17.35
CA LEU A 126 -4.58 -8.54 17.82
C LEU A 126 -4.60 -7.33 18.75
N VAL A 127 -5.42 -6.31 18.47
CA VAL A 127 -5.55 -5.14 19.36
C VAL A 127 -6.11 -5.56 20.71
N ALA A 128 -7.18 -6.36 20.74
CA ALA A 128 -7.74 -6.85 21.99
C ALA A 128 -6.73 -7.70 22.79
N LEU A 129 -5.96 -8.55 22.09
CA LEU A 129 -4.92 -9.37 22.69
C LEU A 129 -3.82 -8.51 23.32
N MET A 130 -3.32 -7.50 22.59
CA MET A 130 -2.28 -6.59 23.07
C MET A 130 -2.76 -5.74 24.25
N ILE A 131 -3.99 -5.20 24.21
CA ILE A 131 -4.57 -4.42 25.31
C ILE A 131 -4.67 -5.30 26.58
N ARG A 132 -5.16 -6.54 26.45
CA ARG A 132 -5.22 -7.50 27.57
C ARG A 132 -3.84 -7.86 28.13
N ALA A 133 -2.80 -7.84 27.30
CA ALA A 133 -1.42 -8.08 27.70
C ALA A 133 -0.75 -6.85 28.36
N GLY A 134 -1.45 -5.71 28.45
CA GLY A 134 -0.98 -4.50 29.12
C GLY A 134 -0.37 -3.45 28.20
N PHE A 135 -0.63 -3.53 26.87
CA PHE A 135 -0.25 -2.47 25.93
C PHE A 135 -1.33 -1.37 25.85
N ARG A 136 -0.89 -0.13 25.66
CA ARG A 136 -1.80 0.99 25.41
C ARG A 136 -2.54 0.79 24.06
N PRO A 137 -3.83 1.15 23.95
CA PRO A 137 -4.59 1.02 22.70
C PRO A 137 -3.90 1.63 21.48
N ALA A 138 -3.27 2.80 21.66
CA ALA A 138 -2.61 3.51 20.56
C ALA A 138 -1.39 2.77 19.99
N ILE A 139 -0.54 2.13 20.81
CA ILE A 139 0.60 1.35 20.32
C ILE A 139 0.12 0.03 19.70
N ALA A 140 -0.95 -0.59 20.23
CA ALA A 140 -1.53 -1.79 19.64
C ALA A 140 -2.08 -1.52 18.22
N ALA A 141 -2.73 -0.38 18.02
CA ALA A 141 -3.18 0.06 16.69
C ALA A 141 -1.99 0.39 15.77
N ALA A 142 -0.97 1.12 16.29
CA ALA A 142 0.23 1.49 15.53
C ALA A 142 1.01 0.25 15.06
N ALA A 143 1.07 -0.82 15.86
CA ALA A 143 1.72 -2.08 15.50
C ALA A 143 1.15 -2.67 14.21
N ILE A 144 -0.16 -2.61 14.01
CA ILE A 144 -0.81 -3.16 12.83
C ILE A 144 -0.49 -2.35 11.59
N ILE A 145 -0.64 -1.03 11.65
CA ILE A 145 -0.43 -0.17 10.46
C ILE A 145 1.05 -0.03 10.07
N SER A 146 1.98 -0.13 11.02
CA SER A 146 3.42 -0.05 10.75
C SER A 146 4.03 -1.36 10.26
N SER A 147 3.25 -2.43 10.16
CA SER A 147 3.73 -3.77 9.80
C SER A 147 3.35 -4.19 8.38
N THR A 148 2.97 -3.27 7.52
CA THR A 148 2.45 -3.56 6.18
C THR A 148 3.52 -3.68 5.10
N LEU A 149 4.80 -3.43 5.40
CA LEU A 149 5.91 -3.50 4.45
C LEU A 149 6.06 -4.85 3.73
N PRO A 150 5.84 -6.02 4.38
CA PRO A 150 5.88 -7.29 3.68
C PRO A 150 4.92 -7.42 2.49
N ASN A 151 3.88 -6.57 2.40
CA ASN A 151 3.01 -6.52 1.21
C ASN A 151 3.79 -6.24 -0.09
N TYR A 152 4.98 -5.61 -0.01
CA TYR A 152 5.87 -5.44 -1.17
C TYR A 152 6.48 -6.77 -1.67
N TRP A 153 6.42 -7.86 -0.94
CA TRP A 153 6.73 -9.20 -1.45
C TRP A 153 5.57 -9.83 -2.22
N SER A 154 4.36 -9.25 -2.12
CA SER A 154 3.22 -9.76 -2.86
C SER A 154 3.33 -9.40 -4.35
N PRO A 155 3.23 -10.38 -5.26
CA PRO A 155 3.19 -10.13 -6.70
C PRO A 155 1.94 -9.35 -7.15
N GLY A 156 0.92 -9.30 -6.30
CA GLY A 156 -0.29 -8.50 -6.48
C GLY A 156 -0.17 -7.05 -5.98
N SER A 157 1.00 -6.66 -5.45
CA SER A 157 1.25 -5.28 -5.04
C SER A 157 1.23 -4.34 -6.25
N THR A 158 0.31 -3.38 -6.25
CA THR A 158 0.13 -2.43 -7.35
C THR A 158 1.35 -1.54 -7.55
N ASP A 159 2.06 -1.20 -6.46
CA ASP A 159 3.27 -0.41 -6.46
C ASP A 159 4.39 -1.12 -7.24
N ASN A 160 4.63 -2.41 -6.94
CA ASN A 160 5.63 -3.21 -7.65
C ASN A 160 5.27 -3.41 -9.12
N ILE A 161 3.99 -3.62 -9.42
CA ILE A 161 3.51 -3.80 -10.79
C ILE A 161 3.77 -2.52 -11.60
N LEU A 162 3.48 -1.35 -11.04
CA LEU A 162 3.69 -0.06 -11.69
C LEU A 162 5.18 0.22 -11.92
N VAL A 163 6.02 0.03 -10.89
CA VAL A 163 7.47 0.25 -11.01
C VAL A 163 8.10 -0.71 -12.02
N ALA A 164 7.73 -1.99 -11.98
CA ALA A 164 8.21 -3.00 -12.93
C ALA A 164 7.83 -2.64 -14.37
N GLN A 165 6.62 -2.11 -14.57
CA GLN A 165 6.15 -1.67 -15.89
C GLN A 165 6.94 -0.45 -16.39
N ILE A 166 7.21 0.55 -15.53
CA ILE A 166 8.02 1.72 -15.89
C ILE A 166 9.46 1.31 -16.22
N ALA A 167 10.01 0.35 -15.46
CA ALA A 167 11.35 -0.20 -15.67
C ALA A 167 11.43 -1.21 -16.84
N ASN A 168 10.29 -1.60 -17.43
CA ASN A 168 10.17 -2.62 -18.47
C ASN A 168 10.81 -3.97 -18.09
N ILE A 169 10.54 -4.43 -16.86
CA ILE A 169 11.00 -5.70 -16.30
C ILE A 169 9.83 -6.56 -15.81
N ALA A 170 10.09 -7.83 -15.47
CA ALA A 170 9.08 -8.65 -14.84
C ALA A 170 8.83 -8.21 -13.38
N VAL A 171 7.59 -8.36 -12.90
CA VAL A 171 7.22 -7.99 -11.52
C VAL A 171 8.06 -8.74 -10.49
N MET A 172 8.38 -10.00 -10.75
CA MET A 172 9.23 -10.80 -9.86
C MET A 172 10.68 -10.31 -9.82
N ASP A 173 11.22 -9.76 -10.91
CA ASP A 173 12.56 -9.17 -10.93
C ASP A 173 12.60 -7.93 -10.04
N GLN A 174 11.56 -7.10 -10.07
CA GLN A 174 11.42 -5.97 -9.15
C GLN A 174 11.35 -6.43 -7.69
N ILE A 175 10.52 -7.43 -7.39
CA ILE A 175 10.36 -7.97 -6.03
C ILE A 175 11.69 -8.55 -5.53
N ASN A 176 12.37 -9.37 -6.33
CA ASN A 176 13.66 -9.96 -5.97
C ASN A 176 14.71 -8.87 -5.69
N TYR A 177 14.73 -7.81 -6.51
CA TYR A 177 15.67 -6.68 -6.36
C TYR A 177 15.48 -5.95 -5.03
N ILE A 178 14.23 -5.71 -4.60
CA ILE A 178 13.94 -4.96 -3.36
C ILE A 178 13.81 -5.85 -2.12
N SER A 179 13.78 -7.18 -2.25
CA SER A 179 13.46 -8.11 -1.14
C SER A 179 14.35 -7.94 0.08
N GLY A 180 15.65 -7.78 -0.11
CA GLY A 180 16.60 -7.55 0.99
C GLY A 180 16.36 -6.21 1.69
N LYS A 181 16.05 -5.17 0.93
CA LYS A 181 15.74 -3.83 1.44
C LYS A 181 14.45 -3.84 2.27
N ILE A 182 13.41 -4.54 1.79
CA ILE A 182 12.14 -4.70 2.52
C ILE A 182 12.35 -5.43 3.84
N LEU A 183 13.14 -6.52 3.85
CA LEU A 183 13.43 -7.26 5.07
C LEU A 183 14.11 -6.37 6.11
N LEU A 184 15.14 -5.64 5.70
CA LEU A 184 15.86 -4.72 6.58
C LEU A 184 14.96 -3.62 7.13
N LEU A 185 14.14 -3.01 6.28
CA LEU A 185 13.18 -1.97 6.66
C LEU A 185 12.09 -2.51 7.59
N PHE A 186 11.60 -3.73 7.35
CA PHE A 186 10.61 -4.35 8.21
C PHE A 186 11.17 -4.64 9.60
N VAL A 187 12.39 -5.20 9.68
CA VAL A 187 13.10 -5.41 10.95
C VAL A 187 13.32 -4.08 11.67
N PHE A 188 13.73 -3.04 10.94
CA PHE A 188 13.84 -1.69 11.50
C PHE A 188 12.51 -1.19 12.07
N CYS A 189 11.39 -1.34 11.36
CA CYS A 189 10.07 -0.92 11.85
C CYS A 189 9.67 -1.66 13.13
N VAL A 190 9.95 -2.98 13.21
CA VAL A 190 9.68 -3.78 14.40
C VAL A 190 10.51 -3.30 15.59
N ILE A 191 11.79 -3.06 15.40
CA ILE A 191 12.69 -2.56 16.45
C ILE A 191 12.29 -1.14 16.85
N ALA A 192 12.10 -0.24 15.89
CA ALA A 192 11.77 1.17 16.13
C ALA A 192 10.45 1.30 16.91
N LEU A 193 9.40 0.57 16.52
CA LEU A 193 8.13 0.64 17.23
C LEU A 193 8.23 0.04 18.64
N THR A 194 9.04 -1.02 18.82
CA THR A 194 9.30 -1.60 20.15
C THR A 194 10.04 -0.59 21.04
N VAL A 195 11.04 0.11 20.52
CA VAL A 195 11.75 1.19 21.25
C VAL A 195 10.80 2.33 21.60
N ILE A 196 9.96 2.76 20.64
CA ILE A 196 8.93 3.79 20.88
C ILE A 196 7.96 3.36 21.98
N CYS A 197 7.56 2.09 22.00
CA CYS A 197 6.70 1.55 23.06
C CYS A 197 7.33 1.72 24.45
N PHE A 198 8.63 1.51 24.59
CA PHE A 198 9.35 1.75 25.84
C PHE A 198 9.49 3.25 26.17
N LEU A 199 9.86 4.06 25.19
CA LEU A 199 10.06 5.50 25.39
C LEU A 199 8.78 6.22 25.81
N PHE A 200 7.63 5.84 25.26
CA PHE A 200 6.33 6.39 25.63
C PHE A 200 5.69 5.71 26.84
N GLY A 201 6.31 4.66 27.39
CA GLY A 201 5.76 3.92 28.51
C GLY A 201 4.42 3.25 28.16
N ASP A 202 4.27 2.77 26.92
CA ASP A 202 3.03 2.19 26.40
C ASP A 202 2.81 0.73 26.77
N TYR A 203 3.65 0.17 27.66
CA TYR A 203 3.50 -1.18 28.20
C TYR A 203 3.55 -1.17 29.72
N LYS A 204 2.57 -1.82 30.37
CA LYS A 204 2.53 -2.04 31.81
C LYS A 204 2.22 -3.50 32.09
N LYS A 205 3.16 -4.20 32.69
CA LYS A 205 2.93 -5.59 33.13
C LYS A 205 1.84 -5.58 34.21
N ASN A 206 0.72 -6.26 33.97
CA ASN A 206 -0.46 -6.30 34.87
C ASN A 206 -1.20 -4.96 35.06
N GLY A 207 -1.07 -4.01 34.14
CA GLY A 207 -1.79 -2.72 34.17
C GLY A 207 -2.79 -2.57 33.03
N THR A 208 -3.92 -1.93 33.31
CA THR A 208 -4.85 -1.44 32.27
C THR A 208 -4.63 0.04 32.05
N PHE A 209 -4.56 0.46 30.79
CA PHE A 209 -4.57 1.88 30.43
C PHE A 209 -6.02 2.34 30.26
N GLN A 210 -6.47 3.32 31.04
CA GLN A 210 -7.69 4.06 30.74
C GLN A 210 -7.27 5.30 29.91
N GLU A 211 -7.62 5.35 28.64
CA GLU A 211 -7.50 6.59 27.85
C GLU A 211 -8.76 7.44 28.13
N ALA A 212 -8.53 8.67 28.63
CA ALA A 212 -9.55 9.68 28.77
C ALA A 212 -9.91 10.16 27.34
N GLY A 213 -11.01 9.68 26.81
CA GLY A 213 -11.50 10.04 25.47
C GLY A 213 -12.02 8.85 24.66
N THR A 214 -12.84 8.01 25.29
CA THR A 214 -13.59 7.01 24.55
C THR A 214 -14.59 7.71 23.63
N THR A 215 -14.20 7.93 22.38
CA THR A 215 -15.19 7.94 21.31
C THR A 215 -15.87 6.57 21.41
N LYS A 216 -17.18 6.58 21.67
CA LYS A 216 -17.98 5.36 21.83
C LYS A 216 -17.63 4.41 20.69
N ALA A 217 -17.09 3.24 21.01
CA ALA A 217 -16.75 2.16 20.08
C ALA A 217 -18.00 1.61 19.33
N GLY A 218 -19.08 2.39 19.28
CA GLY A 218 -20.40 2.03 18.81
C GLY A 218 -20.80 2.56 17.43
N GLU A 219 -19.97 3.37 16.75
CA GLU A 219 -20.37 3.96 15.46
C GLU A 219 -19.77 3.29 14.23
N LEU A 220 -19.03 2.19 14.36
CA LEU A 220 -18.73 1.36 13.20
C LEU A 220 -19.96 0.50 12.86
N ASN A 221 -20.85 1.02 12.05
CA ASN A 221 -22.06 0.35 11.52
C ASN A 221 -21.74 -0.85 10.57
N ARG A 222 -20.55 -1.47 10.69
CA ARG A 222 -20.21 -2.69 9.95
C ARG A 222 -19.86 -3.79 10.95
N PRO A 223 -20.55 -4.94 10.92
CA PRO A 223 -20.17 -6.09 11.71
C PRO A 223 -18.73 -6.49 11.34
N LEU A 224 -17.85 -6.54 12.34
CA LEU A 224 -16.48 -7.00 12.15
C LEU A 224 -16.50 -8.50 11.82
N PRO A 225 -15.63 -8.97 10.92
CA PRO A 225 -15.59 -10.37 10.53
C PRO A 225 -15.21 -11.27 11.73
N GLU A 226 -16.03 -12.27 12.01
CA GLU A 226 -15.74 -13.27 13.05
C GLU A 226 -14.69 -14.26 12.55
N LEU A 227 -13.66 -14.47 13.38
CA LEU A 227 -12.62 -15.45 13.07
C LEU A 227 -13.12 -16.87 13.34
N PRO A 228 -12.82 -17.84 12.45
CA PRO A 228 -13.18 -19.24 12.67
C PRO A 228 -12.46 -19.81 13.91
N ALA A 229 -13.24 -20.40 14.83
CA ALA A 229 -12.72 -21.03 16.03
C ALA A 229 -11.74 -22.17 15.71
N ASN A 230 -12.01 -22.94 14.65
CA ASN A 230 -11.16 -24.01 14.14
C ASN A 230 -10.67 -23.66 12.73
N PRO A 231 -9.47 -23.04 12.58
CA PRO A 231 -8.93 -22.71 11.26
C PRO A 231 -8.57 -23.97 10.49
N ASN A 232 -8.97 -24.01 9.23
CA ASN A 232 -8.57 -25.05 8.31
C ASN A 232 -7.26 -24.64 7.62
N ILE A 233 -6.20 -25.44 7.74
CA ILE A 233 -4.87 -25.13 7.20
C ILE A 233 -4.90 -25.01 5.68
N LEU A 234 -5.67 -25.87 4.97
CA LEU A 234 -5.77 -25.79 3.51
C LEU A 234 -6.43 -24.47 3.07
N LYS A 235 -7.48 -24.02 3.77
CA LYS A 235 -8.09 -22.71 3.47
C LYS A 235 -7.17 -21.56 3.83
N ALA A 236 -6.42 -21.67 4.95
CA ALA A 236 -5.45 -20.66 5.36
C ALA A 236 -4.28 -20.51 4.38
N PHE A 237 -3.89 -21.59 3.70
CA PHE A 237 -2.82 -21.57 2.70
C PHE A 237 -3.26 -20.94 1.35
N ALA A 238 -4.55 -20.96 1.04
CA ALA A 238 -5.09 -20.49 -0.23
C ALA A 238 -4.61 -19.07 -0.63
N PRO A 239 -4.72 -18.03 0.22
CA PRO A 239 -4.27 -16.68 -0.14
C PRO A 239 -2.75 -16.55 -0.31
N LEU A 240 -1.95 -17.42 0.27
CA LEU A 240 -0.48 -17.43 0.15
C LEU A 240 0.01 -18.21 -1.07
N LEU A 241 -0.79 -19.13 -1.61
CA LEU A 241 -0.40 -20.03 -2.68
C LEU A 241 0.20 -19.32 -3.91
N PRO A 242 -0.41 -18.26 -4.49
CA PRO A 242 0.17 -17.58 -5.65
C PRO A 242 1.54 -16.94 -5.33
N VAL A 243 1.70 -16.39 -4.12
CA VAL A 243 2.94 -15.78 -3.66
C VAL A 243 4.04 -16.84 -3.57
N VAL A 244 3.76 -17.92 -2.84
CA VAL A 244 4.71 -19.04 -2.67
C VAL A 244 5.08 -19.65 -4.03
N LEU A 245 4.09 -19.86 -4.90
CA LEU A 245 4.30 -20.44 -6.24
C LEU A 245 5.24 -19.57 -7.09
N LEU A 246 5.02 -18.27 -7.13
CA LEU A 246 5.86 -17.33 -7.87
C LEU A 246 7.29 -17.27 -7.32
N PHE A 247 7.46 -17.23 -5.99
CA PHE A 247 8.79 -17.26 -5.37
C PHE A 247 9.52 -18.58 -5.65
N VAL A 248 8.87 -19.72 -5.47
CA VAL A 248 9.47 -21.05 -5.73
C VAL A 248 9.91 -21.17 -7.19
N ILE A 249 9.05 -20.77 -8.14
CA ILE A 249 9.38 -20.84 -9.56
C ILE A 249 10.48 -19.85 -9.91
N SER A 250 10.43 -18.63 -9.41
CA SER A 250 11.47 -17.63 -9.70
C SER A 250 12.85 -18.04 -9.19
N LEU A 251 12.94 -18.72 -8.04
CA LEU A 251 14.21 -19.11 -7.42
C LEU A 251 14.76 -20.43 -7.96
N TRP A 252 13.90 -21.44 -8.18
CA TRP A 252 14.34 -22.80 -8.51
C TRP A 252 14.16 -23.16 -9.97
N PHE A 253 13.25 -22.49 -10.67
CA PHE A 253 12.94 -22.77 -12.09
C PHE A 253 12.90 -21.46 -12.91
N PRO A 254 13.99 -20.65 -12.95
CA PRO A 254 13.98 -19.34 -13.59
C PRO A 254 13.71 -19.38 -15.11
N GLN A 255 13.86 -20.55 -15.74
CA GLN A 255 13.47 -20.78 -17.13
C GLN A 255 11.95 -20.71 -17.36
N ILE A 256 11.14 -20.93 -16.30
CA ILE A 256 9.68 -20.86 -16.38
C ILE A 256 9.25 -19.43 -16.06
N LYS A 257 9.00 -18.63 -17.08
CA LYS A 257 8.50 -17.25 -16.94
C LYS A 257 7.00 -17.27 -16.59
N MET A 258 6.67 -17.58 -15.32
CA MET A 258 5.28 -17.57 -14.86
C MET A 258 4.79 -16.13 -14.67
N SER A 259 3.64 -15.79 -15.27
CA SER A 259 3.00 -14.50 -15.06
C SER A 259 2.24 -14.45 -13.72
N VAL A 260 2.06 -13.25 -13.19
CA VAL A 260 1.22 -13.02 -11.99
C VAL A 260 -0.20 -13.57 -12.23
N ALA A 261 -0.77 -13.32 -13.41
CA ALA A 261 -2.11 -13.81 -13.75
C ALA A 261 -2.21 -15.34 -13.72
N THR A 262 -1.20 -16.05 -14.22
CA THR A 262 -1.15 -17.52 -14.18
C THR A 262 -1.15 -18.03 -12.73
N ALA A 263 -0.32 -17.44 -11.88
CA ALA A 263 -0.28 -17.82 -10.47
C ALA A 263 -1.61 -17.54 -9.74
N MET A 264 -2.26 -16.39 -10.03
CA MET A 264 -3.57 -16.06 -9.46
C MET A 264 -4.67 -17.00 -9.95
N LEU A 265 -4.63 -17.44 -11.21
CA LEU A 265 -5.56 -18.41 -11.76
C LEU A 265 -5.38 -19.79 -11.10
N ILE A 266 -4.15 -20.24 -10.89
CA ILE A 266 -3.87 -21.49 -10.15
C ILE A 266 -4.40 -21.37 -8.72
N GLY A 267 -4.16 -20.25 -8.05
CA GLY A 267 -4.71 -19.96 -6.73
C GLY A 267 -6.25 -19.98 -6.71
N PHE A 268 -6.88 -19.42 -7.72
CA PHE A 268 -8.34 -19.46 -7.89
C PHE A 268 -8.88 -20.90 -8.03
N ILE A 269 -8.24 -21.72 -8.87
CA ILE A 269 -8.60 -23.13 -9.02
C ILE A 269 -8.44 -23.87 -7.68
N TYR A 270 -7.35 -23.62 -6.95
CA TYR A 270 -7.13 -24.18 -5.62
C TYR A 270 -8.25 -23.80 -4.64
N VAL A 271 -8.68 -22.53 -4.64
CA VAL A 271 -9.79 -22.05 -3.80
C VAL A 271 -11.08 -22.84 -4.08
N ILE A 272 -11.43 -23.09 -5.36
CA ILE A 272 -12.60 -23.87 -5.73
C ILE A 272 -12.57 -25.26 -5.07
N PHE A 273 -11.43 -25.97 -5.20
CA PHE A 273 -11.29 -27.33 -4.67
C PHE A 273 -11.32 -27.39 -3.15
N VAL A 274 -10.62 -26.47 -2.47
CA VAL A 274 -10.49 -26.50 -1.01
C VAL A 274 -11.74 -26.00 -0.29
N THR A 275 -12.44 -25.04 -0.88
CA THR A 275 -13.64 -24.47 -0.22
C THR A 275 -14.91 -25.22 -0.57
N ARG A 276 -14.92 -25.99 -1.67
CA ARG A 276 -16.10 -26.66 -2.23
C ARG A 276 -17.27 -25.69 -2.46
N SER A 277 -16.95 -24.44 -2.69
CA SER A 277 -17.95 -23.40 -2.99
C SER A 277 -18.46 -23.58 -4.42
N ASN A 278 -19.64 -23.02 -4.71
CA ASN A 278 -20.23 -23.06 -6.04
C ASN A 278 -19.29 -22.42 -7.07
N PRO A 279 -18.76 -23.17 -8.06
CA PRO A 279 -17.82 -22.65 -9.04
C PRO A 279 -18.38 -21.46 -9.84
N ALA A 280 -19.68 -21.47 -10.16
CA ALA A 280 -20.31 -20.42 -10.94
C ALA A 280 -20.31 -19.07 -10.17
N GLU A 281 -20.59 -19.11 -8.86
CA GLU A 281 -20.54 -17.92 -8.01
C GLU A 281 -19.11 -17.40 -7.86
N LEU A 282 -18.13 -18.30 -7.69
CA LEU A 282 -16.73 -17.94 -7.61
C LEU A 282 -16.19 -17.32 -8.90
N VAL A 283 -16.57 -17.88 -10.06
CA VAL A 283 -16.23 -17.30 -11.37
C VAL A 283 -16.81 -15.90 -11.50
N LYS A 284 -18.11 -15.71 -11.18
CA LYS A 284 -18.73 -14.39 -11.18
C LYS A 284 -17.96 -13.42 -10.28
N LYS A 285 -17.66 -13.84 -9.05
CA LYS A 285 -16.93 -13.01 -8.07
C LYS A 285 -15.51 -12.66 -8.53
N PHE A 286 -14.84 -13.59 -9.22
CA PHE A 286 -13.52 -13.36 -9.81
C PHE A 286 -13.58 -12.24 -10.84
N PHE A 287 -14.53 -12.28 -11.76
CA PHE A 287 -14.68 -11.24 -12.80
C PHE A 287 -15.19 -9.91 -12.23
N ASP A 288 -16.06 -9.93 -11.22
CA ASP A 288 -16.44 -8.71 -10.48
C ASP A 288 -15.22 -8.05 -9.81
N GLY A 289 -14.34 -8.88 -9.22
CA GLY A 289 -13.07 -8.44 -8.64
C GLY A 289 -12.12 -7.84 -9.69
N MET A 290 -12.03 -8.46 -10.88
CA MET A 290 -11.27 -7.92 -12.01
C MET A 290 -11.80 -6.55 -12.43
N GLY A 291 -13.11 -6.40 -12.59
CA GLY A 291 -13.75 -5.13 -12.92
C GLY A 291 -13.51 -4.04 -11.87
N SER A 292 -13.58 -4.41 -10.59
CA SER A 292 -13.22 -3.53 -9.48
C SER A 292 -11.76 -3.10 -9.53
N GLY A 293 -10.84 -4.01 -9.85
CA GLY A 293 -9.42 -3.73 -10.05
C GLY A 293 -9.19 -2.71 -11.16
N TYR A 294 -9.86 -2.91 -12.30
CA TYR A 294 -9.78 -1.97 -13.42
C TYR A 294 -10.33 -0.58 -13.03
N GLY A 295 -11.55 -0.50 -12.53
CA GLY A 295 -12.18 0.78 -12.23
C GLY A 295 -11.49 1.55 -11.11
N ASN A 296 -11.08 0.88 -10.03
CA ASN A 296 -10.56 1.56 -8.84
C ASN A 296 -9.05 1.80 -8.88
N ILE A 297 -8.27 0.86 -9.43
CA ILE A 297 -6.80 0.95 -9.41
C ILE A 297 -6.28 1.44 -10.75
N ILE A 298 -6.63 0.77 -11.86
CA ILE A 298 -6.19 1.22 -13.18
C ILE A 298 -6.80 2.58 -13.51
N GLY A 299 -8.07 2.82 -13.17
CA GLY A 299 -8.69 4.14 -13.31
C GLY A 299 -7.95 5.25 -12.56
N LEU A 300 -7.35 4.95 -11.41
CA LEU A 300 -6.50 5.90 -10.69
C LEU A 300 -5.15 6.11 -11.40
N ILE A 301 -4.54 5.05 -11.93
CA ILE A 301 -3.29 5.14 -12.73
C ILE A 301 -3.53 5.94 -14.01
N ILE A 302 -4.65 5.74 -14.69
CA ILE A 302 -5.04 6.52 -15.87
C ILE A 302 -5.12 8.01 -15.53
N ALA A 303 -5.82 8.34 -14.44
CA ALA A 303 -5.96 9.73 -14.00
C ALA A 303 -4.61 10.36 -13.61
N ALA A 304 -3.76 9.61 -12.92
CA ALA A 304 -2.40 10.04 -12.58
C ALA A 304 -1.53 10.24 -13.82
N GLY A 305 -1.66 9.37 -14.83
CA GLY A 305 -0.98 9.49 -16.11
C GLY A 305 -1.36 10.78 -16.87
N VAL A 306 -2.65 11.12 -16.91
CA VAL A 306 -3.13 12.38 -17.50
C VAL A 306 -2.62 13.60 -16.73
N PHE A 307 -2.60 13.54 -15.39
CA PHE A 307 -2.01 14.58 -14.56
C PHE A 307 -0.51 14.76 -14.86
N ALA A 308 0.24 13.67 -14.96
CA ALA A 308 1.65 13.69 -15.33
C ALA A 308 1.90 14.26 -16.75
N ALA A 309 1.01 13.95 -17.72
CA ALA A 309 1.04 14.55 -19.05
C ALA A 309 0.89 16.07 -18.96
N GLY A 310 -0.05 16.57 -18.16
CA GLY A 310 -0.21 18.01 -17.92
C GLY A 310 1.04 18.69 -17.34
N LEU A 311 1.70 18.04 -16.37
CA LEU A 311 2.97 18.53 -15.81
C LEU A 311 4.09 18.58 -16.87
N ARG A 312 4.16 17.58 -17.76
CA ARG A 312 5.11 17.57 -18.89
C ARG A 312 4.82 18.69 -19.88
N SER A 313 3.57 18.83 -20.31
CA SER A 313 3.16 19.91 -21.26
C SER A 313 3.41 21.31 -20.71
N CYS A 314 3.32 21.51 -19.39
CA CYS A 314 3.68 22.77 -18.74
C CYS A 314 5.20 23.00 -18.62
N GLY A 315 6.04 22.01 -18.96
CA GLY A 315 7.51 22.10 -18.85
C GLY A 315 8.04 22.02 -17.41
N VAL A 316 7.20 21.76 -16.43
CA VAL A 316 7.60 21.67 -15.01
C VAL A 316 8.54 20.48 -14.78
N VAL A 317 8.24 19.36 -15.42
CA VAL A 317 9.08 18.15 -15.30
C VAL A 317 10.47 18.42 -15.86
N ALA A 318 10.57 19.06 -17.03
CA ALA A 318 11.85 19.43 -17.65
C ALA A 318 12.65 20.41 -16.77
N GLY A 319 11.99 21.45 -16.25
CA GLY A 319 12.63 22.42 -15.35
C GLY A 319 13.10 21.80 -14.02
N PHE A 320 12.31 20.86 -13.48
CA PHE A 320 12.68 20.10 -12.29
C PHE A 320 13.87 19.18 -12.52
N ILE A 321 13.90 18.47 -13.66
CA ILE A 321 15.05 17.64 -14.06
C ILE A 321 16.29 18.50 -14.24
N GLU A 322 16.21 19.63 -14.92
CA GLU A 322 17.35 20.53 -15.13
C GLU A 322 17.91 21.06 -13.81
N TYR A 323 17.06 21.40 -12.85
CA TYR A 323 17.46 21.84 -11.49
C TYR A 323 18.12 20.72 -10.68
N LEU A 324 17.72 19.44 -10.92
CA LEU A 324 18.20 18.30 -10.16
C LEU A 324 19.35 17.54 -10.85
N LYS A 325 19.72 17.85 -12.10
CA LYS A 325 20.74 17.11 -12.86
C LYS A 325 22.08 16.95 -12.15
N ASP A 326 22.41 17.86 -11.25
CA ASP A 326 23.68 17.87 -10.55
C ASP A 326 23.62 17.29 -9.12
N SER A 327 22.46 16.76 -8.68
CA SER A 327 22.31 16.29 -7.30
C SER A 327 21.34 15.13 -7.16
N SER A 328 21.87 13.90 -7.19
CA SER A 328 21.12 12.67 -6.89
C SER A 328 20.51 12.69 -5.48
N GLU A 329 21.15 13.40 -4.53
CA GLU A 329 20.64 13.51 -3.16
C GLU A 329 19.36 14.33 -3.08
N ILE A 330 19.25 15.43 -3.84
CA ILE A 330 18.03 16.23 -3.90
C ILE A 330 16.90 15.46 -4.57
N ALA A 331 17.19 14.65 -5.59
CA ALA A 331 16.22 13.77 -6.24
C ALA A 331 15.68 12.70 -5.27
N LYS A 332 16.54 12.11 -4.44
CA LYS A 332 16.15 11.19 -3.38
C LYS A 332 15.24 11.87 -2.35
N LEU A 333 15.59 13.06 -1.92
CA LEU A 333 14.79 13.84 -0.98
C LEU A 333 13.43 14.22 -1.58
N GLY A 334 13.38 14.70 -2.82
CA GLY A 334 12.14 15.05 -3.53
C GLY A 334 11.26 13.82 -3.77
N GLY A 335 11.87 12.71 -4.25
CA GLY A 335 11.22 11.44 -4.50
C GLY A 335 10.74 10.70 -3.24
N SER A 336 11.19 11.11 -2.05
CA SER A 336 10.75 10.55 -0.78
C SER A 336 9.79 11.47 -0.03
N PHE A 337 10.19 12.70 0.28
CA PHE A 337 9.39 13.62 1.08
C PHE A 337 8.14 14.13 0.34
N GLY A 338 8.20 14.33 -0.96
CA GLY A 338 7.04 14.74 -1.77
C GLY A 338 5.88 13.74 -1.67
N PRO A 339 6.09 12.47 -2.07
CA PRO A 339 5.08 11.42 -1.94
C PRO A 339 4.64 11.17 -0.50
N TYR A 340 5.55 11.25 0.48
CA TYR A 340 5.21 11.12 1.90
C TYR A 340 4.23 12.20 2.34
N VAL A 341 4.55 13.47 2.12
CA VAL A 341 3.70 14.60 2.51
C VAL A 341 2.34 14.51 1.82
N LEU A 342 2.32 14.20 0.52
CA LEU A 342 1.08 14.02 -0.22
C LEU A 342 0.25 12.84 0.33
N GLY A 343 0.89 11.74 0.69
CA GLY A 343 0.26 10.59 1.35
C GLY A 343 -0.35 10.95 2.70
N VAL A 344 0.35 11.76 3.52
CA VAL A 344 -0.17 12.27 4.80
C VAL A 344 -1.38 13.17 4.59
N MET A 345 -1.30 14.11 3.64
CA MET A 345 -2.35 15.11 3.38
C MET A 345 -3.62 14.49 2.82
N THR A 346 -3.49 13.50 1.95
CA THR A 346 -4.63 12.89 1.25
C THR A 346 -5.19 11.65 1.95
N GLY A 347 -4.39 10.99 2.77
CA GLY A 347 -4.71 9.67 3.33
C GLY A 347 -4.69 8.54 2.30
N SER A 348 -4.23 8.81 1.06
CA SER A 348 -4.17 7.86 -0.05
C SER A 348 -2.73 7.64 -0.52
N GLY A 349 -2.13 6.52 -0.12
CA GLY A 349 -0.79 6.14 -0.59
C GLY A 349 -0.74 5.95 -2.10
N ASN A 350 -1.72 5.26 -2.67
CA ASN A 350 -1.73 4.96 -4.12
C ASN A 350 -1.83 6.23 -4.96
N ALA A 351 -2.65 7.22 -4.57
CA ALA A 351 -2.75 8.48 -5.31
C ALA A 351 -1.42 9.23 -5.34
N ALA A 352 -0.75 9.34 -4.19
CA ALA A 352 0.57 9.95 -4.07
C ALA A 352 1.63 9.17 -4.86
N ALA A 353 1.69 7.83 -4.68
CA ALA A 353 2.65 6.98 -5.37
C ALA A 353 2.51 7.08 -6.90
N PHE A 354 1.28 6.94 -7.43
CA PHE A 354 1.06 6.87 -8.87
C PHE A 354 1.33 8.23 -9.55
N ALA A 355 0.94 9.35 -8.92
CA ALA A 355 1.23 10.67 -9.47
C ALA A 355 2.74 10.91 -9.61
N PHE A 356 3.53 10.55 -8.60
CA PHE A 356 5.00 10.68 -8.65
C PHE A 356 5.65 9.62 -9.55
N CYS A 357 5.17 8.38 -9.54
CA CYS A 357 5.70 7.34 -10.41
C CYS A 357 5.53 7.66 -11.89
N GLU A 358 4.39 8.20 -12.30
CA GLU A 358 4.14 8.56 -13.70
C GLU A 358 4.89 9.82 -14.14
N SER A 359 5.17 10.76 -13.22
CA SER A 359 5.79 12.04 -13.56
C SER A 359 7.31 12.08 -13.37
N VAL A 360 7.85 11.44 -12.34
CA VAL A 360 9.26 11.60 -11.92
C VAL A 360 10.09 10.35 -12.13
N VAL A 361 9.55 9.17 -11.82
CA VAL A 361 10.30 7.89 -11.85
C VAL A 361 10.85 7.54 -13.25
N PRO A 362 10.17 7.81 -14.39
CA PRO A 362 10.74 7.56 -15.71
C PRO A 362 12.06 8.30 -15.97
N HIS A 363 12.31 9.39 -15.24
CA HIS A 363 13.49 10.24 -15.35
C HIS A 363 14.61 9.87 -14.34
N ALA A 364 14.52 8.72 -13.69
CA ALA A 364 15.49 8.29 -12.68
C ALA A 364 16.95 8.31 -13.18
N ALA A 365 17.18 7.98 -14.46
CA ALA A 365 18.51 8.01 -15.07
C ALA A 365 19.12 9.43 -15.11
N ASP A 366 18.28 10.48 -15.28
CA ASP A 366 18.72 11.88 -15.28
C ASP A 366 19.25 12.31 -13.90
N PHE A 367 18.87 11.59 -12.85
CA PHE A 367 19.32 11.78 -11.47
C PHE A 367 20.42 10.81 -11.05
N GLY A 368 20.97 10.02 -11.98
CA GLY A 368 21.96 8.99 -11.69
C GLY A 368 21.42 7.80 -10.88
N MET A 369 20.10 7.58 -10.89
CA MET A 369 19.41 6.51 -10.16
C MET A 369 18.84 5.45 -11.10
N LYS A 370 18.64 4.23 -10.59
CA LYS A 370 17.83 3.23 -11.28
C LYS A 370 16.34 3.51 -11.10
N ILE A 371 15.54 3.25 -12.13
CA ILE A 371 14.07 3.33 -12.07
C ILE A 371 13.50 2.50 -10.91
N GLN A 372 14.07 1.32 -10.67
CA GLN A 372 13.69 0.42 -9.58
C GLN A 372 13.89 1.05 -8.20
N ASP A 373 14.99 1.77 -7.99
CA ASP A 373 15.32 2.41 -6.71
C ASP A 373 14.44 3.63 -6.47
N LEU A 374 14.35 4.54 -7.43
CA LEU A 374 13.51 5.74 -7.29
C LEU A 374 12.03 5.37 -7.19
N GLY A 375 11.58 4.38 -7.98
CA GLY A 375 10.21 3.88 -7.92
C GLY A 375 9.87 3.26 -6.58
N PHE A 376 10.76 2.41 -6.04
CA PHE A 376 10.55 1.83 -4.72
C PHE A 376 10.55 2.89 -3.62
N LEU A 377 11.49 3.83 -3.63
CA LEU A 377 11.57 4.93 -2.68
C LEU A 377 10.27 5.77 -2.69
N THR A 378 9.79 6.12 -3.87
CA THR A 378 8.56 6.90 -4.09
C THR A 378 7.31 6.17 -3.55
N CYS A 379 7.11 4.93 -3.96
CA CYS A 379 5.96 4.12 -3.54
C CYS A 379 5.98 3.84 -2.03
N LEU A 380 7.16 3.50 -1.49
CA LEU A 380 7.32 3.27 -0.06
C LEU A 380 7.01 4.53 0.75
N SER A 381 7.55 5.68 0.33
CA SER A 381 7.33 6.96 1.01
C SER A 381 5.86 7.36 1.01
N ALA A 382 5.16 7.18 -0.11
CA ALA A 382 3.72 7.42 -0.20
C ALA A 382 2.91 6.49 0.73
N THR A 383 3.30 5.21 0.79
CA THR A 383 2.67 4.23 1.70
C THR A 383 2.91 4.58 3.17
N LEU A 384 4.13 4.98 3.53
CA LEU A 384 4.47 5.44 4.88
C LEU A 384 3.78 6.78 5.22
N GLY A 385 3.57 7.66 4.24
CA GLY A 385 2.73 8.86 4.37
C GLY A 385 1.28 8.51 4.71
N ARG A 386 0.69 7.54 4.01
CA ARG A 386 -0.68 7.07 4.30
C ARG A 386 -0.84 6.56 5.72
N VAL A 387 0.08 5.75 6.24
CA VAL A 387 -0.01 5.23 7.62
C VAL A 387 0.31 6.29 8.69
N SER A 388 0.82 7.44 8.26
CA SER A 388 1.03 8.64 9.09
C SER A 388 -0.11 9.67 8.94
N SER A 389 -1.20 9.34 8.23
CA SER A 389 -2.31 10.25 7.95
C SER A 389 -3.51 10.02 8.86
N PRO A 390 -4.04 11.08 9.52
CA PRO A 390 -5.29 10.97 10.27
C PRO A 390 -6.53 10.79 9.37
N LEU A 391 -6.37 10.97 8.06
CA LEU A 391 -7.43 10.86 7.06
C LEU A 391 -7.50 9.47 6.43
N ALA A 392 -6.49 8.62 6.61
CA ALA A 392 -6.44 7.30 6.03
C ALA A 392 -7.49 6.36 6.64
N ALA A 393 -8.31 5.73 5.79
CA ALA A 393 -9.40 4.86 6.23
C ALA A 393 -8.94 3.72 7.15
N GLY A 394 -7.77 3.11 6.88
CA GLY A 394 -7.21 2.07 7.72
C GLY A 394 -6.77 2.58 9.10
N VAL A 395 -6.23 3.79 9.19
CA VAL A 395 -5.83 4.43 10.46
C VAL A 395 -7.06 4.78 11.30
N ILE A 396 -8.10 5.35 10.67
CA ILE A 396 -9.38 5.66 11.34
C ILE A 396 -10.03 4.37 11.85
N LEU A 397 -10.05 3.32 11.03
CA LEU A 397 -10.66 2.04 11.37
C LEU A 397 -9.96 1.39 12.56
N ILE A 398 -8.62 1.29 12.52
CA ILE A 398 -7.87 0.62 13.59
C ILE A 398 -7.89 1.42 14.90
N ALA A 399 -7.88 2.75 14.81
CA ALA A 399 -8.04 3.62 15.97
C ALA A 399 -9.44 3.43 16.63
N GLY A 400 -10.49 3.32 15.81
CA GLY A 400 -11.84 3.00 16.27
C GLY A 400 -11.93 1.62 16.94
N ILE A 401 -11.30 0.60 16.35
CA ILE A 401 -11.23 -0.76 16.95
C ILE A 401 -10.48 -0.73 18.29
N ALA A 402 -9.40 0.05 18.38
CA ALA A 402 -8.61 0.19 19.59
C ALA A 402 -9.27 1.09 20.66
N GLY A 403 -10.31 1.85 20.32
CA GLY A 403 -10.94 2.81 21.23
C GLY A 403 -10.06 4.03 21.53
N THR A 404 -9.21 4.44 20.58
CA THR A 404 -8.29 5.57 20.71
C THR A 404 -8.44 6.56 19.55
N SER A 405 -7.82 7.73 19.64
CA SER A 405 -7.86 8.70 18.55
C SER A 405 -6.85 8.35 17.45
N PRO A 406 -7.14 8.61 16.15
CA PRO A 406 -6.19 8.46 15.08
C PRO A 406 -4.87 9.20 15.31
N ILE A 407 -4.92 10.38 15.95
CA ILE A 407 -3.75 11.20 16.24
C ILE A 407 -2.80 10.49 17.21
N GLU A 408 -3.33 9.80 18.23
CA GLU A 408 -2.52 9.04 19.18
C GLU A 408 -1.82 7.84 18.51
N VAL A 409 -2.47 7.21 17.56
CA VAL A 409 -1.87 6.15 16.73
C VAL A 409 -0.73 6.71 15.89
N ILE A 410 -0.97 7.85 15.21
CA ILE A 410 0.00 8.50 14.32
C ILE A 410 1.24 9.00 15.05
N LYS A 411 1.11 9.52 16.26
CA LYS A 411 2.28 9.93 17.08
C LYS A 411 3.34 8.83 17.20
N ARG A 412 2.94 7.58 17.09
CA ARG A 412 3.81 6.39 17.15
C ARG A 412 4.23 5.93 15.76
N SER A 413 3.28 5.75 14.85
CA SER A 413 3.55 5.27 13.50
C SER A 413 4.34 6.25 12.64
N ALA A 414 4.13 7.57 12.78
CA ALA A 414 4.85 8.58 12.01
C ALA A 414 6.36 8.62 12.33
N LEU A 415 6.73 8.41 13.58
CA LEU A 415 8.16 8.32 13.96
C LEU A 415 8.84 7.12 13.31
N VAL A 416 8.17 5.97 13.29
CA VAL A 416 8.65 4.77 12.60
C VAL A 416 8.75 5.03 11.10
N SER A 417 7.72 5.65 10.51
CA SER A 417 7.66 5.95 9.07
C SER A 417 8.77 6.90 8.63
N LEU A 418 9.00 7.97 9.37
CA LEU A 418 10.08 8.93 9.08
C LEU A 418 11.46 8.27 9.19
N GLY A 419 11.68 7.46 10.24
CA GLY A 419 12.92 6.69 10.38
C GLY A 419 13.12 5.69 9.23
N ALA A 420 12.06 5.02 8.78
CA ALA A 420 12.11 4.09 7.65
C ALA A 420 12.42 4.82 6.33
N ILE A 421 11.87 6.03 6.09
CA ILE A 421 12.21 6.84 4.92
C ILE A 421 13.69 7.24 4.93
N VAL A 422 14.18 7.76 6.06
CA VAL A 422 15.59 8.14 6.20
C VAL A 422 16.49 6.93 5.94
N LEU A 423 16.20 5.78 6.54
CA LEU A 423 16.95 4.56 6.28
C LEU A 423 16.88 4.15 4.81
N THR A 424 15.74 4.30 4.15
CA THR A 424 15.58 3.96 2.73
C THR A 424 16.44 4.87 1.84
N ILE A 425 16.53 6.17 2.14
CA ILE A 425 17.39 7.11 1.41
C ILE A 425 18.86 6.68 1.47
N PHE A 426 19.32 6.17 2.61
CA PHE A 426 20.69 5.66 2.76
C PHE A 426 20.92 4.30 2.08
N LEU A 427 19.88 3.52 1.83
CA LEU A 427 19.97 2.22 1.16
C LEU A 427 19.91 2.32 -0.38
N MET A 428 19.60 3.50 -0.92
CA MET A 428 19.51 3.82 -2.34
C MET A 428 20.66 4.72 -2.77
#